data_e92bd357eb9cc8be626d87b52607a180
#
_entry.id   e92bd357eb9cc8be626d87b52607a180
#
_cell.length_a   1.000
_cell.length_b   1.000
_cell.length_c   1.000
_cell.angle_alpha   90.00
_cell.angle_beta   90.00
_cell.angle_gamma   90.00
#
_symmetry.space_group_name_H-M   'P 1'
#
loop_
_entity.id
_entity.type
_entity.pdbx_description
1 polymer ?
#
loop_
_entity_poly.entity_id
_entity_poly.type
_entity_poly.pdbx_seq_one_letter_code
_entity_poly.pdbx_strand_id
1 'polypeptide(L)' 'MISEAEYQRAYLAGVAARQNGRKRESCPTWALGHDGELWREQWYRGWDDEDAKRKGAA' A
#
# COMPACT_ATOMS: atom_id res chain seq x y z
N MET A 1 13.74 -10.69 7.00
CA MET A 1 12.74 -11.08 5.99
C MET A 1 11.36 -10.65 6.46
N ILE A 2 10.59 -10.02 5.58
CA ILE A 2 9.25 -9.56 5.92
C ILE A 2 8.29 -10.76 5.96
N SER A 3 7.43 -10.81 6.95
CA SER A 3 6.48 -11.91 7.11
C SER A 3 5.25 -11.69 6.25
N GLU A 4 4.50 -12.77 6.04
CA GLU A 4 3.24 -12.68 5.30
C GLU A 4 2.26 -11.73 5.97
N ALA A 5 2.21 -11.73 7.30
CA ALA A 5 1.36 -10.82 8.05
C ALA A 5 1.75 -9.37 7.80
N GLU A 6 3.04 -9.08 7.66
CA GLU A 6 3.49 -7.73 7.37
C GLU A 6 3.16 -7.32 5.93
N TYR A 7 3.26 -8.24 4.98
CA TYR A 7 2.82 -7.98 3.62
C TYR A 7 1.35 -7.59 3.60
N GLN A 8 0.54 -8.34 4.33
CA GLN A 8 -0.90 -8.07 4.38
C GLN A 8 -1.19 -6.73 5.02
N ARG A 9 -0.48 -6.40 6.10
CA ARG A 9 -0.62 -5.09 6.76
C ARG A 9 -0.26 -3.96 5.81
N ALA A 10 0.82 -4.12 5.07
CA ALA A 10 1.25 -3.10 4.12
C ALA A 10 0.19 -2.90 3.03
N TYR A 11 -0.33 -3.98 2.50
CA TYR A 11 -1.39 -3.94 1.51
C TYR A 11 -2.61 -3.20 2.05
N LEU A 12 -3.08 -3.59 3.23
CA LEU A 12 -4.25 -2.96 3.84
C LEU A 12 -4.00 -1.50 4.17
N ALA A 13 -2.77 -1.14 4.55
CA ALA A 13 -2.43 0.25 4.79
C ALA A 13 -2.54 1.08 3.51
N GLY A 14 -2.15 0.50 2.37
CA GLY A 14 -2.32 1.17 1.08
C GLY A 14 -3.79 1.37 0.72
N VAL A 15 -4.60 0.34 0.93
CA VAL A 15 -6.05 0.43 0.72
C VAL A 15 -6.64 1.55 1.59
N ALA A 16 -6.31 1.57 2.88
CA ALA A 16 -6.81 2.58 3.80
C ALA A 16 -6.36 3.98 3.39
N ALA A 17 -5.13 4.12 2.93
CA ALA A 17 -4.62 5.41 2.48
C ALA A 17 -5.47 5.95 1.32
N ARG A 18 -5.78 5.10 0.34
CA ARG A 18 -6.62 5.52 -0.78
C ARG A 18 -8.02 5.86 -0.32
N GLN A 19 -8.58 5.10 0.61
CA GLN A 19 -9.90 5.38 1.17
C GLN A 19 -9.94 6.73 1.90
N ASN A 20 -8.81 7.13 2.48
CA ASN A 20 -8.70 8.42 3.17
C ASN A 20 -8.30 9.56 2.24
N GLY A 21 -8.27 9.34 0.93
CA GLY A 21 -7.95 10.36 -0.03
C GLY A 21 -6.49 10.74 -0.12
N ARG A 22 -5.61 9.91 0.41
CA ARG A 22 -4.17 10.17 0.34
C ARG A 22 -3.64 9.84 -1.05
N LYS A 23 -2.63 10.58 -1.47
CA LYS A 23 -2.01 10.36 -2.76
C LYS A 23 -1.09 9.15 -2.71
N ARG A 24 -0.84 8.55 -3.87
CA ARG A 24 0.08 7.43 -3.99
C ARG A 24 1.48 7.78 -3.52
N GLU A 25 1.93 9.01 -3.78
CA GLU A 25 3.24 9.49 -3.37
C GLU A 25 3.38 9.65 -1.87
N SER A 26 2.29 9.56 -1.11
CA SER A 26 2.35 9.70 0.33
C SER A 26 2.76 8.41 1.05
N CYS A 27 3.19 7.40 0.29
CA CYS A 27 3.66 6.16 0.85
C CYS A 27 4.69 6.39 1.94
N PRO A 28 4.49 5.85 3.13
CA PRO A 28 5.46 6.05 4.21
C PRO A 28 6.81 5.44 3.88
N THR A 29 7.86 6.13 4.26
CA THR A 29 9.22 5.60 4.14
C THR A 29 9.68 5.23 5.54
N TRP A 30 9.36 4.04 5.97
CA TRP A 30 9.65 3.68 7.35
C TRP A 30 10.67 2.59 7.51
N ALA A 31 11.09 1.95 6.45
CA ALA A 31 12.15 0.98 6.51
C ALA A 31 13.04 1.16 5.31
N LEU A 32 14.35 1.13 5.54
CA LEU A 32 15.33 1.17 4.47
C LEU A 32 15.72 -0.26 4.10
N GLY A 33 16.25 -0.42 2.90
CA GLY A 33 16.72 -1.71 2.44
C GLY A 33 15.63 -2.52 1.78
N HIS A 34 15.93 -3.81 1.62
CA HIS A 34 15.09 -4.71 0.84
C HIS A 34 13.70 -4.91 1.45
N ASP A 35 13.65 -5.06 2.76
CA ASP A 35 12.35 -5.26 3.43
C ASP A 35 11.45 -4.03 3.30
N GLY A 36 12.03 -2.85 3.34
CA GLY A 36 11.29 -1.62 3.13
C GLY A 36 10.73 -1.52 1.73
N GLU A 37 11.49 -1.96 0.73
CA GLU A 37 11.03 -2.00 -0.66
C GLU A 37 9.85 -2.94 -0.82
N LEU A 38 9.93 -4.13 -0.23
CA LEU A 38 8.87 -5.12 -0.29
C LEU A 38 7.60 -4.58 0.37
N TRP A 39 7.75 -3.92 1.51
CA TRP A 39 6.63 -3.33 2.22
C TRP A 39 5.95 -2.26 1.36
N ARG A 40 6.74 -1.36 0.78
CA ARG A 40 6.19 -0.28 -0.06
C ARG A 40 5.50 -0.83 -1.31
N GLU A 41 6.05 -1.90 -1.88
CA GLU A 41 5.43 -2.54 -3.03
C GLU A 41 4.03 -3.03 -2.71
N GLN A 42 3.85 -3.66 -1.56
CA GLN A 42 2.52 -4.12 -1.14
C GLN A 42 1.59 -2.94 -0.85
N TRP A 43 2.12 -1.87 -0.25
CA TRP A 43 1.36 -0.67 -0.01
C TRP A 43 0.84 -0.07 -1.33
N TYR A 44 1.71 0.03 -2.33
CA TYR A 44 1.29 0.54 -3.64
C TYR A 44 0.23 -0.36 -4.28
N ARG A 45 0.37 -1.66 -4.15
CA ARG A 45 -0.64 -2.60 -4.66
C ARG A 45 -1.99 -2.37 -4.02
N GLY A 46 -2.02 -2.22 -2.71
CA GLY A 46 -3.26 -1.95 -2.00
C GLY A 46 -3.88 -0.64 -2.44
N TRP A 47 -3.07 0.39 -2.55
CA TRP A 47 -3.52 1.69 -3.01
C TRP A 47 -4.07 1.62 -4.43
N ASP A 48 -3.34 0.96 -5.33
CA ASP A 48 -3.74 0.84 -6.73
C ASP A 48 -5.02 0.02 -6.88
N ASP A 49 -5.15 -1.07 -6.14
CA ASP A 49 -6.34 -1.91 -6.18
C ASP A 49 -7.58 -1.13 -5.71
N GLU A 50 -7.45 -0.38 -4.65
CA GLU A 50 -8.56 0.42 -4.15
C GLU A 50 -8.90 1.55 -5.12
N ASP A 51 -7.89 2.17 -5.71
CA ASP A 51 -8.09 3.23 -6.70
C ASP A 51 -8.84 2.70 -7.93
N ALA A 52 -8.42 1.55 -8.43
CA ALA A 52 -9.08 0.92 -9.58
C ALA A 52 -10.53 0.56 -9.27
N LYS A 53 -10.78 0.07 -8.05
CA LYS A 53 -12.11 -0.27 -7.60
C LYS A 53 -13.02 0.96 -7.58
N ARG A 54 -12.52 2.09 -7.11
CA ARG A 54 -13.28 3.34 -7.07
C ARG A 54 -13.55 3.88 -8.47
N LYS A 55 -12.57 3.79 -9.35
CA LYS A 55 -12.73 4.23 -10.73
C LYS A 55 -13.69 3.32 -11.49
N GLY A 56 -13.61 2.01 -11.23
CA GLY A 56 -14.47 1.05 -11.89
C GLY A 56 -15.91 1.08 -11.38
N ALA A 57 -16.15 1.65 -10.23
CA ALA A 57 -17.48 1.72 -9.64
C ALA A 57 -18.33 2.84 -10.23
N ALA A 58 -17.79 3.62 -11.11
CA ALA A 58 -18.49 4.74 -11.73
C ALA A 58 -19.64 4.29 -12.63
#